data_51e1a6a1122142467ecb9b8dc94eb2bb
#
_entry.id   51e1a6a1122142467ecb9b8dc94eb2bb
#
_cell.length_a   1.000
_cell.length_b   1.000
_cell.length_c   1.000
_cell.angle_alpha   90.00
_cell.angle_beta   90.00
_cell.angle_gamma   90.00
#
_symmetry.space_group_name_H-M   'P 1'
#
loop_
_entity.id
_entity.type
_entity.pdbx_description
1 polymer ?
#
loop_
_entity_poly.entity_id
_entity_poly.type
_entity_poly.pdbx_seq_one_letter_code
_entity_poly.pdbx_strand_id
1 'polypeptide(L)'
;MSIPPESVIPSLHESVADAPSAEQRQWAMFAHLSALLGAILTGAFGGGWGCFIGPLVIWLIKKDTMPFVNDQGKEALNFNITVAIAFVVLFLLTVMTLGIGLIITIPLWIIIGICWLVFTIIAAIKANEGVRYRYPFTLRLIK
;
A
#
# COMPACT_ATOMS: atom_id res chain seq x y z
N MET A 1 9.88 -7.26 -52.38
CA MET A 1 9.88 -7.47 -50.93
C MET A 1 9.87 -6.08 -50.28
N SER A 2 8.69 -5.56 -49.94
CA SER A 2 8.52 -4.20 -49.41
C SER A 2 8.76 -4.21 -47.91
N ILE A 3 9.76 -3.45 -47.48
CA ILE A 3 10.05 -3.21 -46.04
C ILE A 3 8.85 -2.45 -45.49
N PRO A 4 8.21 -2.91 -44.37
CA PRO A 4 7.14 -2.15 -43.72
C PRO A 4 7.67 -0.78 -43.25
N PRO A 5 6.87 0.29 -43.30
CA PRO A 5 7.30 1.60 -42.87
C PRO A 5 7.69 1.58 -41.36
N GLU A 6 8.80 2.23 -41.06
CA GLU A 6 9.47 2.33 -39.73
C GLU A 6 8.58 2.91 -38.60
N SER A 7 7.36 3.32 -38.92
CA SER A 7 6.39 3.95 -38.03
C SER A 7 5.56 2.99 -37.16
N VAL A 8 5.79 1.67 -37.24
CA VAL A 8 4.99 0.66 -36.51
C VAL A 8 5.76 0.01 -35.31
N ILE A 9 7.04 0.33 -35.14
CA ILE A 9 7.78 -0.13 -33.97
C ILE A 9 7.68 0.98 -32.92
N PRO A 10 6.95 0.78 -31.79
CA PRO A 10 7.03 1.70 -30.67
C PRO A 10 8.50 1.79 -30.28
N SER A 11 9.08 2.98 -30.40
CA SER A 11 10.49 3.18 -30.15
C SER A 11 10.80 2.73 -28.73
N LEU A 12 11.83 1.90 -28.53
CA LEU A 12 12.33 1.49 -27.22
C LEU A 12 12.62 2.70 -26.32
N HIS A 13 12.79 3.88 -26.90
CA HIS A 13 12.88 5.17 -26.23
C HIS A 13 11.60 5.60 -25.50
N GLU A 14 10.40 5.33 -26.05
CA GLU A 14 9.13 5.69 -25.39
C GLU A 14 8.87 4.83 -24.16
N SER A 15 9.18 3.53 -24.22
CA SER A 15 9.01 2.61 -23.10
C SER A 15 9.98 2.88 -21.93
N VAL A 16 11.15 3.46 -22.20
CA VAL A 16 12.14 3.83 -21.18
C VAL A 16 11.80 5.19 -20.53
N ALA A 17 11.17 6.10 -21.29
CA ALA A 17 10.74 7.41 -20.76
C ALA A 17 9.60 7.31 -19.75
N ASP A 18 8.80 6.24 -19.77
CA ASP A 18 7.68 6.01 -18.85
C ASP A 18 8.08 5.24 -17.57
N ALA A 19 9.31 4.74 -17.47
CA ALA A 19 9.78 4.03 -16.29
C ALA A 19 10.00 5.01 -15.10
N PRO A 20 9.54 4.68 -13.89
CA PRO A 20 9.75 5.55 -12.73
C PRO A 20 11.24 5.69 -12.43
N SER A 21 11.69 6.91 -12.15
CA SER A 21 13.08 7.19 -11.76
C SER A 21 13.47 6.44 -10.47
N ALA A 22 14.77 6.29 -10.22
CA ALA A 22 15.26 5.68 -8.99
C ALA A 22 14.72 6.41 -7.74
N GLU A 23 14.63 7.73 -7.78
CA GLU A 23 14.06 8.53 -6.69
C GLU A 23 12.58 8.24 -6.50
N GLN A 24 11.77 8.18 -7.56
CA GLN A 24 10.34 7.83 -7.46
C GLN A 24 10.14 6.44 -6.87
N ARG A 25 10.97 5.46 -7.25
CA ARG A 25 10.90 4.09 -6.71
C ARG A 25 11.19 4.06 -5.22
N GLN A 26 12.23 4.78 -4.77
CA GLN A 26 12.58 4.87 -3.36
C GLN A 26 11.48 5.54 -2.53
N TRP A 27 10.94 6.67 -2.99
CA TRP A 27 9.83 7.33 -2.29
C TRP A 27 8.57 6.47 -2.25
N ALA A 28 8.26 5.73 -3.31
CA ALA A 28 7.14 4.79 -3.33
C ALA A 28 7.37 3.61 -2.36
N MET A 29 8.58 3.06 -2.30
CA MET A 29 8.96 2.06 -1.30
C MET A 29 8.76 2.61 0.13
N PHE A 30 9.22 3.83 0.40
CA PHE A 30 9.06 4.46 1.72
C PHE A 30 7.58 4.73 2.05
N ALA A 31 6.73 5.01 1.07
CA ALA A 31 5.29 5.15 1.31
C ALA A 31 4.69 3.86 1.89
N HIS A 32 5.12 2.67 1.44
CA HIS A 32 4.67 1.41 2.02
C HIS A 32 5.34 1.13 3.38
N LEU A 33 6.67 1.26 3.49
CA LEU A 33 7.40 0.95 4.73
C LEU A 33 7.07 1.89 5.89
N SER A 34 6.72 3.14 5.60
CA SER A 34 6.33 4.11 6.62
C SER A 34 5.07 3.70 7.40
N ALA A 35 4.22 2.84 6.82
CA ALA A 35 3.10 2.25 7.52
C ALA A 35 3.56 1.34 8.67
N LEU A 36 4.61 0.54 8.46
CA LEU A 36 5.19 -0.31 9.50
C LEU A 36 5.79 0.53 10.63
N LEU A 37 6.57 1.54 10.27
CA LEU A 37 7.16 2.45 11.24
C LEU A 37 6.09 3.15 12.07
N GLY A 38 5.07 3.69 11.42
CA GLY A 38 3.95 4.35 12.08
C GLY A 38 3.19 3.42 13.03
N ALA A 39 2.95 2.17 12.61
CA ALA A 39 2.29 1.17 13.44
C ALA A 39 3.12 0.81 14.68
N ILE A 40 4.45 0.65 14.54
CA ILE A 40 5.36 0.35 15.65
C ILE A 40 5.37 1.52 16.64
N LEU A 41 5.54 2.75 16.16
CA LEU A 41 5.63 3.93 17.03
C LEU A 41 4.33 4.17 17.81
N THR A 42 3.18 3.88 17.23
CA THR A 42 1.88 4.09 17.89
C THR A 42 1.36 2.84 18.58
N GLY A 43 1.93 1.66 18.32
CA GLY A 43 1.57 0.39 18.97
C GLY A 43 1.72 0.45 20.49
N ALA A 44 2.78 1.11 20.98
CA ALA A 44 3.02 1.33 22.40
C ALA A 44 1.94 2.19 23.10
N PHE A 45 1.19 2.99 22.33
CA PHE A 45 0.12 3.87 22.81
C PHE A 45 -1.29 3.32 22.54
N GLY A 46 -1.40 2.02 22.29
CA GLY A 46 -2.69 1.33 22.22
C GLY A 46 -3.36 1.30 20.87
N GLY A 47 -2.62 1.13 19.74
CA GLY A 47 -3.40 0.88 18.56
C GLY A 47 -2.81 0.87 17.16
N GLY A 48 -1.54 1.07 16.93
CA GLY A 48 -0.99 0.94 15.55
C GLY A 48 -1.61 1.88 14.50
N TRP A 49 -2.43 2.84 14.90
CA TRP A 49 -3.14 3.79 14.01
C TRP A 49 -2.19 4.70 13.21
N GLY A 50 -0.94 4.81 13.61
CA GLY A 50 0.09 5.54 12.86
C GLY A 50 0.42 4.94 11.50
N CYS A 51 -0.06 3.73 11.18
CA CYS A 51 0.11 3.12 9.87
C CYS A 51 -0.44 3.99 8.71
N PHE A 52 -1.33 4.95 8.99
CA PHE A 52 -1.82 5.89 7.99
C PHE A 52 -0.92 7.10 7.81
N ILE A 53 -0.27 7.56 8.89
CA ILE A 53 0.43 8.86 8.93
C ILE A 53 1.59 8.88 7.94
N GLY A 54 2.44 7.86 7.96
CA GLY A 54 3.59 7.78 7.08
C GLY A 54 3.23 7.81 5.60
N PRO A 55 2.39 6.88 5.10
CA PRO A 55 1.93 6.90 3.72
C PRO A 55 1.22 8.19 3.34
N LEU A 56 0.40 8.76 4.23
CA LEU A 56 -0.30 10.03 3.99
C LEU A 56 0.65 11.19 3.79
N VAL A 57 1.64 11.34 4.68
CA VAL A 57 2.63 12.42 4.60
C VAL A 57 3.44 12.31 3.30
N ILE A 58 3.96 11.13 2.98
CA ILE A 58 4.72 10.92 1.76
C ILE A 58 3.87 11.20 0.52
N TRP A 59 2.63 10.71 0.49
CA TRP A 59 1.71 10.96 -0.60
C TRP A 59 1.43 12.45 -0.78
N LEU A 60 1.08 13.17 0.29
CA LEU A 60 0.76 14.61 0.21
C LEU A 60 1.93 15.45 -0.28
N ILE A 61 3.17 15.11 0.14
CA ILE A 61 4.38 15.88 -0.25
C ILE A 61 4.78 15.61 -1.70
N LYS A 62 4.57 14.39 -2.20
CA LYS A 62 5.13 13.94 -3.49
C LYS A 62 4.12 13.75 -4.62
N LYS A 63 2.82 13.74 -4.34
CA LYS A 63 1.75 13.41 -5.30
C LYS A 63 1.75 14.28 -6.56
N ASP A 64 2.10 15.55 -6.44
CA ASP A 64 2.02 16.52 -7.53
C ASP A 64 3.27 16.51 -8.42
N THR A 65 4.39 15.99 -7.91
CA THR A 65 5.68 15.98 -8.61
C THR A 65 6.13 14.59 -9.05
N MET A 66 5.58 13.52 -8.44
CA MET A 66 6.00 12.14 -8.66
C MET A 66 4.79 11.23 -8.93
N PRO A 67 4.40 11.04 -10.21
CA PRO A 67 3.20 10.26 -10.56
C PRO A 67 3.21 8.83 -10.04
N PHE A 68 4.38 8.17 -10.01
CA PHE A 68 4.52 6.83 -9.47
C PHE A 68 4.30 6.79 -7.95
N VAL A 69 4.80 7.80 -7.22
CA VAL A 69 4.58 7.93 -5.76
C VAL A 69 3.13 8.28 -5.45
N ASN A 70 2.49 9.10 -6.29
CA ASN A 70 1.05 9.36 -6.18
C ASN A 70 0.22 8.08 -6.26
N ASP A 71 0.52 7.24 -7.25
CA ASP A 71 -0.16 5.96 -7.46
C ASP A 71 0.06 4.99 -6.27
N GLN A 72 1.31 4.77 -5.88
CA GLN A 72 1.66 3.83 -4.81
C GLN A 72 1.29 4.34 -3.41
N GLY A 73 1.35 5.64 -3.17
CA GLY A 73 0.90 6.25 -1.91
C GLY A 73 -0.60 6.10 -1.67
N LYS A 74 -1.43 6.30 -2.71
CA LYS A 74 -2.87 6.00 -2.65
C LYS A 74 -3.13 4.52 -2.35
N GLU A 75 -2.41 3.63 -3.01
CA GLU A 75 -2.57 2.19 -2.81
C GLU A 75 -2.19 1.78 -1.38
N ALA A 76 -1.10 2.32 -0.83
CA ALA A 76 -0.72 2.11 0.57
C ALA A 76 -1.79 2.62 1.55
N LEU A 77 -2.32 3.82 1.33
CA LEU A 77 -3.38 4.38 2.16
C LEU A 77 -4.65 3.54 2.09
N ASN A 78 -5.11 3.19 0.90
CA ASN A 78 -6.31 2.38 0.71
C ASN A 78 -6.20 1.01 1.39
N PHE A 79 -5.04 0.38 1.32
CA PHE A 79 -4.79 -0.89 1.99
C PHE A 79 -4.87 -0.74 3.51
N ASN A 80 -4.20 0.25 4.09
CA ASN A 80 -4.25 0.50 5.53
C ASN A 80 -5.67 0.83 6.01
N ILE A 81 -6.44 1.62 5.24
CA ILE A 81 -7.85 1.90 5.54
C ILE A 81 -8.66 0.61 5.53
N THR A 82 -8.47 -0.25 4.52
CA THR A 82 -9.18 -1.54 4.42
C THR A 82 -8.90 -2.43 5.62
N VAL A 83 -7.65 -2.54 6.01
CA VAL A 83 -7.25 -3.32 7.20
C VAL A 83 -7.85 -2.74 8.47
N ALA A 84 -7.85 -1.41 8.62
CA ALA A 84 -8.47 -0.77 9.78
C ALA A 84 -9.97 -1.02 9.85
N ILE A 85 -10.68 -0.97 8.72
CA ILE A 85 -12.11 -1.31 8.67
C ILE A 85 -12.32 -2.77 9.13
N ALA A 86 -11.50 -3.71 8.67
CA ALA A 86 -11.59 -5.10 9.09
C ALA A 86 -11.38 -5.25 10.60
N PHE A 87 -10.39 -4.58 11.19
CA PHE A 87 -10.18 -4.58 12.63
C PHE A 87 -11.35 -3.97 13.42
N VAL A 88 -11.93 -2.87 12.93
CA VAL A 88 -13.11 -2.25 13.55
C VAL A 88 -14.30 -3.21 13.52
N VAL A 89 -14.56 -3.88 12.40
CA VAL A 89 -15.65 -4.86 12.28
C VAL A 89 -15.46 -6.01 13.27
N LEU A 90 -14.26 -6.58 13.36
CA LEU A 90 -13.96 -7.64 14.30
C LEU A 90 -14.08 -7.18 15.77
N PHE A 91 -13.66 -5.95 16.06
CA PHE A 91 -13.82 -5.36 17.38
C PHE A 91 -15.28 -5.23 17.77
N LEU A 92 -16.12 -4.68 16.87
CA LEU A 92 -17.56 -4.56 17.10
C LEU A 92 -18.22 -5.92 17.31
N LEU A 93 -17.84 -6.93 16.52
CA LEU A 93 -18.33 -8.30 16.70
C LEU A 93 -17.98 -8.86 18.09
N THR A 94 -16.77 -8.60 18.56
CA THR A 94 -16.33 -9.01 19.90
C THR A 94 -17.18 -8.35 20.99
N VAL A 95 -17.43 -7.04 20.87
CA VAL A 95 -18.26 -6.30 21.84
C VAL A 95 -19.71 -6.78 21.81
N MET A 96 -20.30 -6.93 20.63
CA MET A 96 -21.70 -7.38 20.48
C MET A 96 -21.94 -8.79 21.02
N THR A 97 -20.93 -9.63 21.01
CA THR A 97 -21.00 -11.00 21.59
C THR A 97 -20.58 -11.07 23.06
N LEU A 98 -20.47 -9.93 23.75
CA LEU A 98 -20.02 -9.85 25.14
C LEU A 98 -18.69 -10.59 25.41
N GLY A 99 -17.79 -10.56 24.42
CA GLY A 99 -16.49 -11.20 24.47
C GLY A 99 -16.44 -12.67 24.02
N ILE A 100 -17.59 -13.36 23.86
CA ILE A 100 -17.60 -14.75 23.36
C ILE A 100 -16.96 -14.86 21.98
N GLY A 101 -17.14 -13.83 21.14
CA GLY A 101 -16.54 -13.73 19.82
C GLY A 101 -15.00 -13.74 19.77
N LEU A 102 -14.32 -13.54 20.91
CA LEU A 102 -12.84 -13.56 20.99
C LEU A 102 -12.24 -14.86 20.46
N ILE A 103 -12.94 -15.99 20.64
CA ILE A 103 -12.49 -17.30 20.14
C ILE A 103 -12.26 -17.27 18.62
N ILE A 104 -13.07 -16.49 17.88
CA ILE A 104 -12.97 -16.35 16.43
C ILE A 104 -12.15 -15.11 16.05
N THR A 105 -12.37 -13.98 16.72
CA THR A 105 -11.77 -12.70 16.32
C THR A 105 -10.27 -12.63 16.62
N ILE A 106 -9.75 -13.28 17.67
CA ILE A 106 -8.31 -13.32 17.96
C ILE A 106 -7.53 -14.01 16.81
N PRO A 107 -7.88 -15.24 16.38
CA PRO A 107 -7.21 -15.85 15.23
C PRO A 107 -7.29 -15.00 13.96
N LEU A 108 -8.43 -14.36 13.69
CA LEU A 108 -8.59 -13.48 12.53
C LEU A 108 -7.72 -12.22 12.62
N TRP A 109 -7.59 -11.60 13.78
CA TRP A 109 -6.68 -10.47 13.98
C TRP A 109 -5.23 -10.84 13.70
N ILE A 110 -4.81 -12.01 14.16
CA ILE A 110 -3.44 -12.51 13.91
C ILE A 110 -3.23 -12.73 12.41
N ILE A 111 -4.17 -13.39 11.74
CA ILE A 111 -4.09 -13.65 10.29
C ILE A 111 -4.04 -12.33 9.50
N ILE A 112 -4.94 -11.39 9.79
CA ILE A 112 -4.99 -10.08 9.13
C ILE A 112 -3.69 -9.31 9.37
N GLY A 113 -3.17 -9.33 10.60
CA GLY A 113 -1.91 -8.67 10.95
C GLY A 113 -0.71 -9.25 10.19
N ILE A 114 -0.62 -10.58 10.08
CA ILE A 114 0.42 -11.26 9.30
C ILE A 114 0.28 -10.92 7.82
N CYS A 115 -0.93 -11.00 7.25
CA CYS A 115 -1.18 -10.64 5.85
C CYS A 115 -0.81 -9.17 5.58
N TRP A 116 -1.20 -8.26 6.49
CA TRP A 116 -0.85 -6.84 6.40
C TRP A 116 0.68 -6.65 6.34
N LEU A 117 1.42 -7.28 7.24
CA LEU A 117 2.88 -7.21 7.27
C LEU A 117 3.50 -7.73 5.97
N VAL A 118 3.11 -8.94 5.56
CA VAL A 118 3.67 -9.61 4.36
C VAL A 118 3.38 -8.79 3.10
N PHE A 119 2.13 -8.37 2.90
CA PHE A 119 1.77 -7.60 1.71
C PHE A 119 2.42 -6.21 1.69
N THR A 120 2.59 -5.56 2.85
CA THR A 120 3.30 -4.27 2.94
C THR A 120 4.77 -4.42 2.52
N ILE A 121 5.45 -5.48 2.95
CA ILE A 121 6.83 -5.75 2.54
C ILE A 121 6.91 -6.06 1.04
N ILE A 122 6.02 -6.92 0.52
CA ILE A 122 5.97 -7.23 -0.92
C ILE A 122 5.73 -5.95 -1.74
N ALA A 123 4.79 -5.11 -1.32
CA ALA A 123 4.51 -3.84 -1.99
C ALA A 123 5.73 -2.91 -2.02
N ALA A 124 6.45 -2.80 -0.90
CA ALA A 124 7.66 -2.00 -0.80
C ALA A 124 8.75 -2.49 -1.76
N ILE A 125 8.98 -3.81 -1.83
CA ILE A 125 9.94 -4.42 -2.75
C ILE A 125 9.54 -4.14 -4.20
N LYS A 126 8.26 -4.39 -4.55
CA LYS A 126 7.74 -4.16 -5.91
C LYS A 126 7.80 -2.69 -6.32
N ALA A 127 7.49 -1.78 -5.42
CA ALA A 127 7.63 -0.35 -5.67
C ALA A 127 9.09 0.05 -5.93
N ASN A 128 10.05 -0.52 -5.19
CA ASN A 128 11.47 -0.30 -5.43
C ASN A 128 11.97 -0.88 -6.76
N GLU A 129 11.33 -1.94 -7.25
CA GLU A 129 11.56 -2.50 -8.59
C GLU A 129 10.92 -1.64 -9.71
N GLY A 130 10.13 -0.62 -9.37
CA GLY A 130 9.40 0.22 -10.33
C GLY A 130 8.07 -0.39 -10.79
N VAL A 131 7.61 -1.44 -10.12
CA VAL A 131 6.35 -2.12 -10.43
C VAL A 131 5.20 -1.46 -9.68
N ARG A 132 4.13 -1.10 -10.39
CA ARG A 132 2.88 -0.62 -9.78
C ARG A 132 2.18 -1.79 -9.08
N TYR A 133 2.47 -1.95 -7.80
CA TYR A 133 1.85 -3.01 -7.00
C TYR A 133 0.38 -2.66 -6.67
N ARG A 134 -0.45 -3.68 -6.65
CA ARG A 134 -1.86 -3.61 -6.24
C ARG A 134 -2.12 -4.63 -5.15
N TYR A 135 -2.55 -4.15 -3.99
CA TYR A 135 -2.91 -5.04 -2.89
C TYR A 135 -4.15 -5.87 -3.22
N PRO A 136 -4.17 -7.17 -2.89
CA PRO A 136 -5.38 -7.96 -2.97
C PRO A 136 -6.43 -7.46 -1.96
N PHE A 137 -7.70 -7.57 -2.32
CA PHE A 137 -8.84 -7.26 -1.43
C PHE A 137 -8.88 -5.83 -0.86
N THR A 138 -8.25 -4.88 -1.53
CA THR A 138 -8.19 -3.48 -1.09
C THR A 138 -9.40 -2.69 -1.59
N LEU A 139 -10.09 -2.00 -0.68
CA LEU A 139 -11.08 -0.99 -1.00
C LEU A 139 -10.36 0.28 -1.48
N ARG A 140 -10.56 0.64 -2.77
CA ARG A 140 -9.93 1.83 -3.36
C ARG A 140 -10.83 3.04 -3.16
N LEU A 141 -10.81 3.60 -1.94
CA LEU A 141 -11.61 4.75 -1.54
C LEU A 141 -10.98 6.07 -2.02
N ILE A 142 -9.64 6.13 -2.00
CA ILE A 142 -8.87 7.27 -2.53
C ILE A 142 -8.55 6.96 -3.99
N LYS A 143 -9.10 7.76 -4.91
CA LYS A 143 -8.95 7.62 -6.36
C LYS A 143 -7.94 8.58 -6.97
#